data_56b7dadbb279623abe5b24255a8a9c43
#
_entry.id   56b7dadbb279623abe5b24255a8a9c43
#
_cell.length_a   1.000
_cell.length_b   1.000
_cell.length_c   1.000
_cell.angle_alpha   90.00
_cell.angle_beta   90.00
_cell.angle_gamma   90.00
#
_symmetry.space_group_name_H-M   'P 1'
#
loop_
_entity.id
_entity.type
_entity.pdbx_description
1 polymer ?
#
loop_
_entity_poly.entity_id
_entity_poly.type
_entity_poly.pdbx_seq_one_letter_code
_entity_poly.pdbx_strand_id
1 'polypeptide(L)'
;MNKIELQLPTLHHKAAAENFKTEFFENQEHEIPGSAMLDGMEYEQWLTFNENNRKENTVSRGWVAATTFFAVRKLDNKIIGIIDIRHNLENEFLAQFGGHIGYSVCPSERKKGYATDILKMGLDYAKSLNIKEVMIACFSDNIASIRTIEKCGGIFSESKYYTDGNIPYFNEKIINIYYKI
;
A
#
# COMPACT_ATOMS: atom_id res chain seq x y z
N MET A 1 6.81 3.81 22.41
CA MET A 1 6.66 5.03 21.58
C MET A 1 6.84 4.60 20.13
N ASN A 2 5.85 4.83 19.25
CA ASN A 2 5.99 4.49 17.82
C ASN A 2 7.14 5.30 17.20
N LYS A 3 8.07 4.60 16.55
CA LYS A 3 9.24 5.21 15.88
C LYS A 3 8.87 5.93 14.59
N ILE A 4 7.70 5.60 14.02
CA ILE A 4 7.15 6.15 12.78
C ILE A 4 5.76 6.71 13.02
N GLU A 5 5.28 7.53 12.07
CA GLU A 5 3.90 7.99 11.99
C GLU A 5 3.43 8.00 10.54
N LEU A 6 2.12 7.87 10.33
CA LEU A 6 1.51 8.02 9.01
C LEU A 6 1.21 9.50 8.76
N GLN A 7 1.75 10.04 7.67
CA GLN A 7 1.52 11.42 7.25
C GLN A 7 0.87 11.44 5.86
N LEU A 8 -0.15 12.27 5.70
CA LEU A 8 -0.69 12.55 4.36
C LEU A 8 0.39 13.24 3.51
N PRO A 9 0.51 12.83 2.23
CA PRO A 9 1.41 13.52 1.30
C PRO A 9 1.12 15.01 1.19
N THR A 10 2.16 15.82 1.11
CA THR A 10 2.11 17.27 0.91
C THR A 10 3.25 17.69 0.01
N LEU A 11 3.24 18.93 -0.51
CA LEU A 11 4.36 19.47 -1.31
C LEU A 11 5.70 19.42 -0.58
N HIS A 12 5.71 19.52 0.75
CA HIS A 12 6.94 19.43 1.55
C HIS A 12 7.63 18.07 1.49
N HIS A 13 6.87 17.00 1.14
CA HIS A 13 7.42 15.65 1.00
C HIS A 13 8.10 15.40 -0.35
N LYS A 14 8.02 16.33 -1.34
CA LYS A 14 8.48 16.08 -2.72
C LYS A 14 9.88 15.48 -2.78
N ALA A 15 10.88 16.18 -2.23
CA ALA A 15 12.27 15.72 -2.29
C ALA A 15 12.48 14.36 -1.59
N ALA A 16 11.83 14.14 -0.45
CA ALA A 16 11.89 12.85 0.27
C ALA A 16 11.18 11.73 -0.49
N ALA A 17 10.07 12.02 -1.17
CA ALA A 17 9.32 11.06 -1.98
C ALA A 17 10.09 10.68 -3.27
N GLU A 18 10.76 11.62 -3.91
CA GLU A 18 11.62 11.36 -5.06
C GLU A 18 12.84 10.48 -4.64
N ASN A 19 13.46 10.75 -3.50
CA ASN A 19 14.51 9.90 -2.96
C ASN A 19 13.99 8.49 -2.64
N PHE A 20 12.81 8.38 -2.04
CA PHE A 20 12.14 7.10 -1.77
C PHE A 20 11.90 6.31 -3.06
N LYS A 21 11.37 6.94 -4.10
CA LYS A 21 11.15 6.32 -5.42
C LYS A 21 12.47 5.88 -6.06
N THR A 22 13.48 6.75 -6.05
CA THR A 22 14.81 6.47 -6.59
C THR A 22 15.43 5.23 -5.95
N GLU A 23 15.32 5.06 -4.63
CA GLU A 23 15.88 3.91 -3.92
C GLU A 23 15.25 2.58 -4.37
N PHE A 24 13.94 2.55 -4.72
CA PHE A 24 13.32 1.37 -5.32
C PHE A 24 13.89 1.08 -6.71
N PHE A 25 14.02 2.10 -7.55
CA PHE A 25 14.53 1.93 -8.92
C PHE A 25 16.00 1.50 -8.95
N GLU A 26 16.84 2.04 -8.07
CA GLU A 26 18.22 1.59 -7.88
C GLU A 26 18.31 0.14 -7.39
N ASN A 27 17.30 -0.31 -6.62
CA ASN A 27 17.15 -1.70 -6.20
C ASN A 27 16.47 -2.59 -7.27
N GLN A 28 16.32 -2.10 -8.51
CA GLN A 28 15.69 -2.79 -9.65
C GLN A 28 14.20 -3.14 -9.43
N GLU A 29 13.53 -2.43 -8.55
CA GLU A 29 12.10 -2.53 -8.30
C GLU A 29 11.41 -1.33 -8.94
N HIS A 30 10.81 -1.53 -10.13
CA HIS A 30 10.18 -0.46 -10.91
C HIS A 30 8.73 -0.20 -10.55
N GLU A 31 8.15 -1.04 -9.69
CA GLU A 31 6.80 -0.89 -9.15
C GLU A 31 6.87 -0.82 -7.62
N ILE A 32 6.08 0.08 -7.04
CA ILE A 32 6.02 0.29 -5.60
C ILE A 32 4.60 -0.04 -5.12
N PRO A 33 4.32 -1.29 -4.70
CA PRO A 33 3.00 -1.68 -4.23
C PRO A 33 2.48 -0.77 -3.11
N GLY A 34 1.22 -0.33 -3.23
CA GLY A 34 0.63 0.60 -2.26
C GLY A 34 1.08 2.05 -2.40
N SER A 35 1.70 2.40 -3.52
CA SER A 35 2.15 3.78 -3.81
C SER A 35 1.07 4.66 -4.46
N ALA A 36 -0.07 4.07 -4.85
CA ALA A 36 -1.08 4.77 -5.64
C ALA A 36 -0.46 5.47 -6.87
N MET A 37 0.42 4.76 -7.61
CA MET A 37 1.10 5.20 -8.84
C MET A 37 2.20 6.26 -8.65
N LEU A 38 2.80 6.40 -7.47
CA LEU A 38 3.95 7.30 -7.28
C LEU A 38 5.14 6.94 -8.20
N ASP A 39 5.31 5.65 -8.47
CA ASP A 39 6.33 5.10 -9.37
C ASP A 39 6.17 5.55 -10.83
N GLY A 40 4.95 5.82 -11.28
CA GLY A 40 4.63 6.17 -12.67
C GLY A 40 4.27 7.64 -12.91
N MET A 41 4.26 8.49 -11.89
CA MET A 41 3.83 9.89 -12.01
C MET A 41 4.90 10.88 -11.51
N GLU A 42 4.82 12.12 -12.03
CA GLU A 42 5.47 13.26 -11.41
C GLU A 42 4.80 13.59 -10.08
N TYR A 43 5.58 14.01 -9.07
CA TYR A 43 5.12 14.13 -7.70
C TYR A 43 3.87 15.03 -7.53
N GLU A 44 3.83 16.18 -8.16
CA GLU A 44 2.71 17.13 -8.04
C GLU A 44 1.43 16.59 -8.69
N GLN A 45 1.56 15.86 -9.81
CA GLN A 45 0.43 15.19 -10.47
C GLN A 45 -0.09 14.07 -9.57
N TRP A 46 0.82 13.26 -9.02
CA TRP A 46 0.49 12.20 -8.08
C TRP A 46 -0.17 12.75 -6.80
N LEU A 47 0.32 13.87 -6.26
CA LEU A 47 -0.28 14.50 -5.09
C LEU A 47 -1.72 14.92 -5.35
N THR A 48 -1.96 15.61 -6.47
CA THR A 48 -3.31 16.02 -6.91
C THR A 48 -4.22 14.82 -7.13
N PHE A 49 -3.71 13.76 -7.76
CA PHE A 49 -4.44 12.50 -7.95
C PHE A 49 -4.87 11.90 -6.62
N ASN A 50 -3.95 11.80 -5.65
CA ASN A 50 -4.27 11.25 -4.33
C ASN A 50 -5.24 12.13 -3.54
N GLU A 51 -5.14 13.44 -3.60
CA GLU A 51 -6.08 14.36 -2.96
C GLU A 51 -7.50 14.16 -3.49
N ASN A 52 -7.65 14.00 -4.81
CA ASN A 52 -8.94 13.73 -5.44
C ASN A 52 -9.47 12.34 -5.09
N ASN A 53 -8.60 11.32 -5.05
CA ASN A 53 -9.00 9.94 -4.79
C ASN A 53 -9.37 9.64 -3.32
N ARG A 54 -9.13 10.57 -2.40
CA ARG A 54 -9.58 10.40 -0.99
C ARG A 54 -11.09 10.52 -0.78
N LYS A 55 -11.86 10.97 -1.78
CA LYS A 55 -13.29 11.25 -1.63
C LYS A 55 -14.09 10.60 -2.74
N GLU A 56 -15.21 9.98 -2.40
CA GLU A 56 -16.12 9.33 -3.34
C GLU A 56 -16.59 10.24 -4.48
N ASN A 57 -16.78 11.53 -4.21
CA ASN A 57 -17.30 12.48 -5.21
C ASN A 57 -16.22 13.04 -6.16
N THR A 58 -14.95 12.77 -5.91
CA THR A 58 -13.82 13.26 -6.72
C THR A 58 -12.89 12.15 -7.19
N VAL A 59 -13.12 10.91 -6.75
CA VAL A 59 -12.31 9.76 -7.16
C VAL A 59 -12.37 9.58 -8.67
N SER A 60 -11.23 9.23 -9.26
CA SER A 60 -11.10 9.00 -10.70
C SER A 60 -11.96 7.82 -11.14
N ARG A 61 -12.55 7.93 -12.35
CA ARG A 61 -13.38 6.86 -12.91
C ARG A 61 -12.63 5.53 -12.96
N GLY A 62 -13.25 4.47 -12.47
CA GLY A 62 -12.67 3.13 -12.40
C GLY A 62 -11.80 2.86 -11.17
N TRP A 63 -11.61 3.87 -10.32
CA TRP A 63 -10.96 3.75 -9.02
C TRP A 63 -11.98 3.75 -7.89
N VAL A 64 -11.59 3.25 -6.73
CA VAL A 64 -12.34 3.40 -5.48
C VAL A 64 -11.69 4.50 -4.63
N ALA A 65 -12.45 5.11 -3.74
CA ALA A 65 -11.86 6.06 -2.81
C ALA A 65 -10.80 5.36 -1.95
N ALA A 66 -9.65 6.03 -1.79
CA ALA A 66 -8.50 5.51 -1.07
C ALA A 66 -7.72 6.62 -0.37
N THR A 67 -7.02 6.28 0.69
CA THR A 67 -6.12 7.22 1.38
C THR A 67 -4.72 6.64 1.42
N THR A 68 -3.80 7.35 0.78
CA THR A 68 -2.38 7.02 0.77
C THR A 68 -1.64 7.83 1.83
N PHE A 69 -0.78 7.15 2.60
CA PHE A 69 0.09 7.79 3.60
C PHE A 69 1.55 7.44 3.35
N PHE A 70 2.42 8.38 3.61
CA PHE A 70 3.81 8.08 3.90
C PHE A 70 3.98 7.63 5.35
N ALA A 71 4.76 6.58 5.57
CA ALA A 71 5.26 6.22 6.89
C ALA A 71 6.59 6.94 7.13
N VAL A 72 6.57 7.93 8.00
CA VAL A 72 7.70 8.83 8.24
C VAL A 72 8.36 8.51 9.58
N ARG A 73 9.69 8.38 9.58
CA ARG A 73 10.44 8.16 10.83
C ARG A 73 10.62 9.47 11.59
N LYS A 74 10.18 9.48 12.85
CA LYS A 74 10.18 10.68 13.70
C LYS A 74 11.57 11.24 14.02
N LEU A 75 12.61 10.40 13.94
CA LEU A 75 13.97 10.80 14.30
C LEU A 75 14.60 11.76 13.29
N ASP A 76 14.34 11.54 12.00
CA ASP A 76 15.04 12.21 10.89
C ASP A 76 14.14 12.61 9.73
N ASN A 77 12.82 12.45 9.90
CA ASN A 77 11.81 12.72 8.88
C ASN A 77 12.00 11.94 7.56
N LYS A 78 12.74 10.82 7.59
CA LYS A 78 12.88 9.94 6.43
C LYS A 78 11.56 9.22 6.13
N ILE A 79 11.16 9.19 4.86
CA ILE A 79 10.07 8.31 4.40
C ILE A 79 10.60 6.87 4.42
N ILE A 80 10.04 6.04 5.30
CA ILE A 80 10.40 4.64 5.51
C ILE A 80 9.58 3.71 4.63
N GLY A 81 8.37 4.12 4.31
CA GLY A 81 7.44 3.33 3.53
C GLY A 81 6.24 4.13 3.09
N ILE A 82 5.37 3.46 2.38
CA ILE A 82 4.10 4.00 1.88
C ILE A 82 3.01 2.96 2.10
N ILE A 83 1.78 3.41 2.32
CA ILE A 83 0.61 2.56 2.47
C ILE A 83 -0.60 3.23 1.86
N ASP A 84 -1.37 2.47 1.10
CA ASP A 84 -2.64 2.88 0.50
C ASP A 84 -3.78 2.04 1.09
N ILE A 85 -4.82 2.71 1.58
CA ILE A 85 -6.00 2.09 2.17
C ILE A 85 -7.22 2.44 1.35
N ARG A 86 -7.79 1.46 0.64
CA ARG A 86 -9.02 1.57 -0.16
C ARG A 86 -10.21 1.52 0.78
N HIS A 87 -11.15 2.45 0.60
CA HIS A 87 -12.29 2.60 1.50
C HIS A 87 -13.36 1.54 1.27
N ASN A 88 -13.39 0.95 0.06
CA ASN A 88 -14.26 -0.16 -0.32
C ASN A 88 -13.58 -1.06 -1.37
N LEU A 89 -14.24 -2.15 -1.76
CA LEU A 89 -13.80 -3.08 -2.81
C LEU A 89 -14.82 -3.17 -3.97
N GLU A 90 -15.42 -2.04 -4.35
CA GLU A 90 -16.39 -2.01 -5.46
C GLU A 90 -15.76 -2.18 -6.84
N ASN A 91 -14.43 -2.18 -6.93
CA ASN A 91 -13.68 -2.55 -8.13
C ASN A 91 -13.43 -4.07 -8.14
N GLU A 92 -13.75 -4.74 -9.27
CA GLU A 92 -13.67 -6.19 -9.40
C GLU A 92 -12.27 -6.75 -9.13
N PHE A 93 -11.22 -6.11 -9.64
CA PHE A 93 -9.85 -6.52 -9.38
C PHE A 93 -9.50 -6.43 -7.89
N LEU A 94 -9.91 -5.34 -7.22
CA LEU A 94 -9.65 -5.17 -5.79
C LEU A 94 -10.39 -6.22 -4.96
N ALA A 95 -11.64 -6.52 -5.32
CA ALA A 95 -12.45 -7.53 -4.62
C ALA A 95 -11.89 -8.95 -4.76
N GLN A 96 -11.16 -9.24 -5.83
CA GLN A 96 -10.64 -10.57 -6.09
C GLN A 96 -9.16 -10.74 -5.79
N PHE A 97 -8.33 -9.70 -6.00
CA PHE A 97 -6.86 -9.82 -6.01
C PHE A 97 -6.13 -8.70 -5.26
N GLY A 98 -6.68 -7.49 -5.21
CA GLY A 98 -5.96 -6.32 -4.69
C GLY A 98 -6.17 -6.06 -3.19
N GLY A 99 -7.38 -6.32 -2.69
CA GLY A 99 -7.78 -6.07 -1.29
C GLY A 99 -7.81 -4.58 -0.90
N HIS A 100 -8.02 -4.32 0.38
CA HIS A 100 -8.11 -2.97 0.95
C HIS A 100 -6.76 -2.29 1.15
N ILE A 101 -5.68 -3.05 1.39
CA ILE A 101 -4.40 -2.46 1.80
C ILE A 101 -3.27 -2.93 0.89
N GLY A 102 -2.56 -1.96 0.31
CA GLY A 102 -1.25 -2.15 -0.32
C GLY A 102 -0.19 -1.36 0.45
N TYR A 103 1.00 -1.90 0.61
CA TYR A 103 2.09 -1.21 1.31
C TYR A 103 3.47 -1.63 0.81
N SER A 104 4.43 -0.73 0.97
CA SER A 104 5.85 -0.99 0.69
C SER A 104 6.75 -0.35 1.74
N VAL A 105 7.93 -0.94 1.92
CA VAL A 105 9.01 -0.43 2.78
C VAL A 105 10.24 -0.17 1.92
N CYS A 106 10.82 1.02 2.11
CA CYS A 106 12.07 1.46 1.50
C CYS A 106 13.12 0.35 1.57
N PRO A 107 13.80 -0.03 0.48
CA PRO A 107 14.73 -1.15 0.45
C PRO A 107 15.76 -1.16 1.58
N SER A 108 16.41 -0.04 1.87
CA SER A 108 17.40 0.10 2.96
C SER A 108 16.82 -0.02 4.37
N GLU A 109 15.50 0.07 4.50
CA GLU A 109 14.79 0.06 5.78
C GLU A 109 14.07 -1.28 6.06
N ARG A 110 14.18 -2.25 5.15
CA ARG A 110 13.59 -3.59 5.30
C ARG A 110 14.25 -4.38 6.44
N LYS A 111 13.58 -5.43 6.91
CA LYS A 111 14.03 -6.32 7.99
C LYS A 111 14.21 -5.64 9.36
N LYS A 112 13.70 -4.40 9.53
CA LYS A 112 13.74 -3.63 10.79
C LYS A 112 12.38 -3.59 11.52
N GLY A 113 11.37 -4.33 11.02
CA GLY A 113 10.04 -4.41 11.63
C GLY A 113 9.04 -3.36 11.14
N TYR A 114 9.45 -2.39 10.33
CA TYR A 114 8.60 -1.29 9.87
C TYR A 114 7.35 -1.73 9.10
N ALA A 115 7.43 -2.79 8.28
CA ALA A 115 6.26 -3.31 7.58
C ALA A 115 5.11 -3.68 8.54
N THR A 116 5.45 -4.31 9.68
CA THR A 116 4.47 -4.66 10.72
C THR A 116 3.86 -3.42 11.37
N ASP A 117 4.67 -2.40 11.67
CA ASP A 117 4.18 -1.17 12.28
C ASP A 117 3.29 -0.40 11.30
N ILE A 118 3.70 -0.29 10.03
CA ILE A 118 2.92 0.35 8.96
C ILE A 118 1.57 -0.34 8.78
N LEU A 119 1.56 -1.67 8.66
CA LEU A 119 0.31 -2.42 8.45
C LEU A 119 -0.62 -2.30 9.65
N LYS A 120 -0.12 -2.34 10.90
CA LYS A 120 -0.95 -2.11 12.09
C LYS A 120 -1.61 -0.73 12.08
N MET A 121 -0.85 0.32 11.76
CA MET A 121 -1.40 1.67 11.67
C MET A 121 -2.42 1.79 10.53
N GLY A 122 -2.21 1.11 9.40
CA GLY A 122 -3.18 1.04 8.30
C GLY A 122 -4.47 0.30 8.71
N LEU A 123 -4.36 -0.78 9.48
CA LEU A 123 -5.52 -1.50 10.03
C LEU A 123 -6.31 -0.62 11.02
N ASP A 124 -5.62 0.14 11.87
CA ASP A 124 -6.28 1.09 12.77
C ASP A 124 -7.03 2.18 11.98
N TYR A 125 -6.43 2.67 10.89
CA TYR A 125 -7.09 3.62 9.99
C TYR A 125 -8.30 2.99 9.28
N ALA A 126 -8.18 1.78 8.74
CA ALA A 126 -9.30 1.06 8.11
C ALA A 126 -10.46 0.87 9.10
N LYS A 127 -10.16 0.56 10.37
CA LYS A 127 -11.16 0.49 11.44
C LYS A 127 -11.85 1.84 11.67
N SER A 128 -11.14 2.96 11.59
CA SER A 128 -11.73 4.31 11.71
C SER A 128 -12.69 4.65 10.58
N LEU A 129 -12.52 3.99 9.42
CA LEU A 129 -13.45 4.06 8.27
C LEU A 129 -14.64 3.08 8.40
N ASN A 130 -14.78 2.38 9.53
CA ASN A 130 -15.79 1.34 9.77
C ASN A 130 -15.68 0.13 8.83
N ILE A 131 -14.51 -0.16 8.27
CA ILE A 131 -14.26 -1.39 7.53
C ILE A 131 -14.14 -2.53 8.54
N LYS A 132 -15.17 -3.37 8.61
CA LYS A 132 -15.26 -4.44 9.63
C LYS A 132 -14.35 -5.62 9.33
N GLU A 133 -14.17 -5.92 8.06
CA GLU A 133 -13.33 -7.01 7.57
C GLU A 133 -12.38 -6.47 6.51
N VAL A 134 -11.10 -6.49 6.80
CA VAL A 134 -10.06 -5.97 5.92
C VAL A 134 -9.45 -7.12 5.12
N MET A 135 -9.68 -7.15 3.81
CA MET A 135 -9.01 -8.04 2.88
C MET A 135 -7.60 -7.50 2.58
N ILE A 136 -6.58 -8.36 2.70
CA ILE A 136 -5.19 -8.04 2.37
C ILE A 136 -4.67 -9.13 1.45
N ALA A 137 -4.05 -8.75 0.35
CA ALA A 137 -3.51 -9.69 -0.63
C ALA A 137 -1.99 -9.52 -0.79
N CYS A 138 -1.30 -10.60 -1.07
CA CYS A 138 0.12 -10.58 -1.44
C CYS A 138 0.46 -11.75 -2.37
N PHE A 139 1.55 -11.64 -3.11
CA PHE A 139 2.04 -12.77 -3.90
C PHE A 139 2.43 -13.94 -3.00
N SER A 140 2.18 -15.15 -3.46
CA SER A 140 2.43 -16.39 -2.71
C SER A 140 3.92 -16.64 -2.45
N ASP A 141 4.81 -16.05 -3.22
CA ASP A 141 6.26 -16.09 -3.08
C ASP A 141 6.81 -14.93 -2.20
N ASN A 142 5.98 -13.93 -1.85
CA ASN A 142 6.37 -12.83 -0.98
C ASN A 142 6.29 -13.20 0.51
N ILE A 143 7.24 -14.03 0.95
CA ILE A 143 7.31 -14.53 2.34
C ILE A 143 7.36 -13.40 3.38
N ALA A 144 7.96 -12.25 3.02
CA ALA A 144 8.04 -11.11 3.93
C ALA A 144 6.65 -10.50 4.18
N SER A 145 5.83 -10.34 3.14
CA SER A 145 4.46 -9.85 3.26
C SER A 145 3.57 -10.86 3.99
N ILE A 146 3.65 -12.15 3.65
CA ILE A 146 2.92 -13.23 4.33
C ILE A 146 3.13 -13.14 5.84
N ARG A 147 4.39 -13.18 6.29
CA ARG A 147 4.73 -13.11 7.73
C ARG A 147 4.26 -11.80 8.39
N THR A 148 4.28 -10.70 7.66
CA THR A 148 3.82 -9.41 8.16
C THR A 148 2.31 -9.42 8.38
N ILE A 149 1.54 -9.93 7.42
CA ILE A 149 0.08 -10.03 7.46
C ILE A 149 -0.35 -10.94 8.61
N GLU A 150 0.25 -12.13 8.71
CA GLU A 150 -0.04 -13.10 9.78
C GLU A 150 0.29 -12.53 11.17
N LYS A 151 1.44 -11.85 11.31
CA LYS A 151 1.84 -11.18 12.56
C LYS A 151 0.88 -10.06 12.97
N CYS A 152 0.19 -9.44 12.01
CA CYS A 152 -0.86 -8.45 12.26
C CYS A 152 -2.24 -9.09 12.49
N GLY A 153 -2.32 -10.41 12.53
CA GLY A 153 -3.54 -11.18 12.79
C GLY A 153 -4.40 -11.40 11.54
N GLY A 154 -3.81 -11.30 10.34
CA GLY A 154 -4.45 -11.74 9.11
C GLY A 154 -4.59 -13.26 9.08
N ILE A 155 -5.77 -13.73 8.71
CA ILE A 155 -6.11 -15.16 8.60
C ILE A 155 -6.13 -15.52 7.10
N PHE A 156 -5.32 -16.49 6.70
CA PHE A 156 -5.31 -17.00 5.34
C PHE A 156 -6.69 -17.55 4.95
N SER A 157 -7.17 -17.20 3.78
CA SER A 157 -8.44 -17.65 3.22
C SER A 157 -8.23 -18.59 2.02
N GLU A 158 -7.59 -18.07 0.97
CA GLU A 158 -7.43 -18.81 -0.27
C GLU A 158 -6.23 -18.28 -1.08
N SER A 159 -5.85 -19.04 -2.10
CA SER A 159 -4.92 -18.61 -3.15
C SER A 159 -5.63 -18.54 -4.49
N LYS A 160 -5.44 -17.48 -5.24
CA LYS A 160 -6.00 -17.28 -6.59
C LYS A 160 -4.90 -17.11 -7.61
N TYR A 161 -5.10 -17.65 -8.80
CA TYR A 161 -4.19 -17.46 -9.93
C TYR A 161 -4.73 -16.36 -10.86
N TYR A 162 -3.94 -15.33 -11.10
CA TYR A 162 -4.31 -14.21 -11.96
C TYR A 162 -3.84 -14.45 -13.40
N THR A 163 -4.77 -14.44 -14.37
CA THR A 163 -4.51 -14.81 -15.76
C THR A 163 -5.08 -13.86 -16.81
N ASP A 164 -5.78 -12.78 -16.42
CA ASP A 164 -6.47 -11.94 -17.40
C ASP A 164 -5.53 -11.04 -18.23
N GLY A 165 -4.27 -10.89 -17.81
CA GLY A 165 -3.24 -10.12 -18.53
C GLY A 165 -3.40 -8.61 -18.49
N ASN A 166 -4.51 -8.08 -17.96
CA ASN A 166 -4.80 -6.64 -17.96
C ASN A 166 -3.89 -5.85 -17.02
N ILE A 167 -3.32 -6.52 -16.00
CA ILE A 167 -2.37 -5.93 -15.06
C ILE A 167 -1.07 -6.75 -15.11
N PRO A 168 -0.07 -6.32 -15.90
CA PRO A 168 1.14 -7.12 -16.19
C PRO A 168 1.89 -7.56 -14.93
N TYR A 169 1.93 -6.72 -13.90
CA TYR A 169 2.59 -7.02 -12.63
C TYR A 169 1.99 -8.24 -11.91
N PHE A 170 0.68 -8.49 -12.07
CA PHE A 170 -0.02 -9.63 -11.49
C PHE A 170 -0.09 -10.84 -12.43
N ASN A 171 0.25 -10.67 -13.70
CA ASN A 171 0.07 -11.73 -14.68
C ASN A 171 0.88 -12.99 -14.31
N GLU A 172 0.22 -14.15 -14.43
CA GLU A 172 0.80 -15.45 -14.05
C GLU A 172 1.30 -15.56 -12.59
N LYS A 173 0.72 -14.75 -11.70
CA LYS A 173 1.03 -14.80 -10.26
C LYS A 173 -0.04 -15.52 -9.47
N ILE A 174 0.39 -16.21 -8.42
CA ILE A 174 -0.50 -16.73 -7.39
C ILE A 174 -0.59 -15.68 -6.28
N ILE A 175 -1.81 -15.28 -5.96
CA ILE A 175 -2.11 -14.28 -4.94
C ILE A 175 -2.76 -14.96 -3.74
N ASN A 176 -2.14 -14.84 -2.58
CA ASN A 176 -2.69 -15.26 -1.31
C ASN A 176 -3.58 -14.17 -0.73
N ILE A 177 -4.77 -14.54 -0.29
CA ILE A 177 -5.78 -13.65 0.28
C ILE A 177 -5.93 -13.95 1.76
N TYR A 178 -5.91 -12.89 2.54
CA TYR A 178 -6.06 -12.88 4.00
C TYR A 178 -7.17 -11.94 4.40
N TYR A 179 -7.86 -12.28 5.48
CA TYR A 179 -8.84 -11.41 6.11
C TYR A 179 -8.43 -11.07 7.54
N LYS A 180 -8.67 -9.82 7.94
CA LYS A 180 -8.51 -9.33 9.29
C LYS A 180 -9.82 -8.69 9.77
N ILE A 181 -10.38 -9.24 10.83
CA ILE A 181 -11.56 -8.75 11.53
C ILE A 181 -11.15 -7.85 12.70
#